data_e19c0998de942f95df431e44b6573200
#
_entry.id   e19c0998de942f95df431e44b6573200
#
_cell.length_a   1.000
_cell.length_b   1.000
_cell.length_c   1.000
_cell.angle_alpha   90.00
_cell.angle_beta   90.00
_cell.angle_gamma   90.00
#
_symmetry.space_group_name_H-M   'P 1'
#
loop_
_entity.id
_entity.type
_entity.pdbx_description
1 polymer ?
#
loop_
_entity_poly.entity_id
_entity_poly.type
_entity_poly.pdbx_seq_one_letter_code
_entity_poly.pdbx_strand_id
1 'polypeptide(L)'
;SSLEKVLVVGVGSGQSVASALRFDPQSVDVAEINGDCYAASRFFSSVNGNYYDDVRCKLEVRDALSLVSGQKNQWDLIVLQPSNPWVSGVANLFTRDFFHELQEALTDDGLLVGWCHLYETTDESLLGILNSVKERFTATWVFRVPGSGDLIYIASHQTTSLPTIKQNYRRLVERIDHMEIKGLFPLRPALDCFIINELLSPNYWWVKGFGRKASYVDPYFEWTLPYRRWLHRGSHLFSTDFFPARCKPSGRLASHLFNEEELTSILERMVLAAPTMDLEPYAPSLLHRKSLIPHCKELKRMETEALFQ
;
A
#
# COMPACT_ATOMS: atom_id res chain seq x y z
N SER A 1 -9.82 17.03 7.89
CA SER A 1 -9.55 16.78 9.31
C SER A 1 -8.05 16.73 9.52
N SER A 2 -7.57 17.19 10.66
CA SER A 2 -6.19 16.98 11.10
C SER A 2 -6.04 15.51 11.47
N LEU A 3 -4.91 14.88 11.15
CA LEU A 3 -4.59 13.55 11.60
C LEU A 3 -4.25 13.63 13.10
N GLU A 4 -5.09 13.09 13.97
CA GLU A 4 -4.89 13.22 15.41
C GLU A 4 -4.20 11.99 15.98
N LYS A 5 -4.75 10.81 15.74
CA LYS A 5 -4.28 9.58 16.35
C LYS A 5 -4.03 8.49 15.30
N VAL A 6 -2.82 7.95 15.30
CA VAL A 6 -2.37 6.92 14.37
C VAL A 6 -2.03 5.64 15.12
N LEU A 7 -2.41 4.50 14.57
CA LEU A 7 -1.90 3.19 14.97
C LEU A 7 -0.99 2.63 13.87
N VAL A 8 0.20 2.18 14.23
CA VAL A 8 1.08 1.42 13.36
C VAL A 8 1.22 0.00 13.91
N VAL A 9 0.85 -0.99 13.12
CA VAL A 9 0.99 -2.41 13.44
C VAL A 9 2.24 -2.96 12.75
N GLY A 10 3.21 -3.38 13.56
CA GLY A 10 4.53 -3.82 13.11
C GLY A 10 5.53 -2.65 13.02
N VAL A 11 6.68 -2.82 13.65
CA VAL A 11 7.75 -1.81 13.67
C VAL A 11 8.70 -1.98 12.49
N GLY A 12 9.20 -3.20 12.28
CA GLY A 12 10.25 -3.46 11.30
C GLY A 12 11.45 -2.52 11.47
N SER A 13 11.81 -1.77 10.43
CA SER A 13 12.86 -0.74 10.49
C SER A 13 12.43 0.56 11.19
N GLY A 14 11.16 0.73 11.52
CA GLY A 14 10.58 1.96 12.08
C GLY A 14 10.24 3.05 11.07
N GLN A 15 10.43 2.81 9.78
CA GLN A 15 10.16 3.82 8.74
C GLN A 15 8.70 4.22 8.64
N SER A 16 7.76 3.28 8.82
CA SER A 16 6.32 3.59 8.79
C SER A 16 5.92 4.47 9.97
N VAL A 17 6.48 4.23 11.15
CA VAL A 17 6.28 5.07 12.35
C VAL A 17 6.83 6.47 12.11
N ALA A 18 8.08 6.56 11.64
CA ALA A 18 8.70 7.84 11.29
C ALA A 18 7.91 8.62 10.22
N SER A 19 7.38 7.90 9.24
CA SER A 19 6.55 8.51 8.20
C SER A 19 5.25 9.07 8.75
N ALA A 20 4.59 8.34 9.65
CA ALA A 20 3.37 8.81 10.33
C ALA A 20 3.65 10.09 11.14
N LEU A 21 4.73 10.11 11.91
CA LEU A 21 5.13 11.27 12.73
C LEU A 21 5.38 12.55 11.92
N ARG A 22 5.81 12.43 10.65
CA ARG A 22 6.03 13.60 9.76
C ARG A 22 4.74 14.32 9.36
N PHE A 23 3.60 13.65 9.46
CA PHE A 23 2.29 14.27 9.23
C PHE A 23 1.75 15.01 10.45
N ASP A 24 2.57 15.11 11.50
CA ASP A 24 2.31 15.85 12.72
C ASP A 24 1.03 15.44 13.45
N PRO A 25 0.82 14.13 13.71
CA PRO A 25 -0.29 13.67 14.53
C PRO A 25 -0.08 14.07 16.00
N GLN A 26 -1.14 14.07 16.78
CA GLN A 26 -1.05 14.28 18.24
C GLN A 26 -0.38 13.06 18.92
N SER A 27 -0.66 11.85 18.43
CA SER A 27 -0.02 10.63 18.93
C SER A 27 0.08 9.53 17.86
N VAL A 28 1.12 8.69 18.00
CA VAL A 28 1.32 7.48 17.22
C VAL A 28 1.46 6.30 18.19
N ASP A 29 0.42 5.48 18.25
CA ASP A 29 0.47 4.21 18.98
C ASP A 29 1.13 3.16 18.07
N VAL A 30 2.01 2.33 18.61
CA VAL A 30 2.76 1.32 17.85
C VAL A 30 2.60 -0.02 18.53
N ALA A 31 2.08 -1.01 17.82
CA ALA A 31 1.99 -2.40 18.27
C ALA A 31 3.09 -3.23 17.61
N GLU A 32 3.99 -3.79 18.41
CA GLU A 32 5.01 -4.74 17.97
C GLU A 32 4.99 -5.96 18.90
N ILE A 33 4.79 -7.15 18.35
CA ILE A 33 4.72 -8.38 19.15
C ILE A 33 6.08 -8.83 19.66
N ASN A 34 7.16 -8.48 18.96
CA ASN A 34 8.51 -8.90 19.28
C ASN A 34 9.37 -7.71 19.76
N GLY A 35 9.68 -7.69 21.05
CA GLY A 35 10.54 -6.66 21.64
C GLY A 35 11.95 -6.58 21.03
N ASP A 36 12.47 -7.69 20.48
CA ASP A 36 13.78 -7.69 19.81
C ASP A 36 13.70 -6.97 18.45
N CYS A 37 12.57 -7.05 17.73
CA CYS A 37 12.35 -6.25 16.52
C CYS A 37 12.35 -4.75 16.84
N TYR A 38 11.71 -4.37 17.94
CA TYR A 38 11.78 -2.99 18.42
C TYR A 38 13.21 -2.55 18.74
N ALA A 39 13.95 -3.36 19.49
CA ALA A 39 15.34 -3.05 19.81
C ALA A 39 16.21 -2.95 18.53
N ALA A 40 16.01 -3.85 17.58
CA ALA A 40 16.72 -3.87 16.31
C ALA A 40 16.38 -2.65 15.41
N SER A 41 15.20 -2.06 15.54
CA SER A 41 14.83 -0.87 14.75
C SER A 41 15.77 0.32 14.99
N ARG A 42 16.46 0.37 16.13
CA ARG A 42 17.45 1.40 16.46
C ARG A 42 18.68 1.39 15.54
N PHE A 43 18.99 0.25 14.92
CA PHE A 43 20.06 0.16 13.92
C PHE A 43 19.72 0.90 12.62
N PHE A 44 18.45 1.25 12.42
CA PHE A 44 17.96 1.99 11.26
C PHE A 44 17.76 3.49 11.54
N SER A 45 18.39 4.04 12.55
CA SER A 45 18.24 5.44 12.98
C SER A 45 18.46 6.45 11.86
N SER A 46 19.34 6.14 10.90
CA SER A 46 19.62 7.00 9.75
C SER A 46 18.42 7.20 8.81
N VAL A 47 17.45 6.28 8.83
CA VAL A 47 16.27 6.31 7.93
C VAL A 47 14.94 6.42 8.68
N ASN A 48 14.89 6.08 9.97
CA ASN A 48 13.68 6.14 10.77
C ASN A 48 13.59 7.37 11.69
N GLY A 49 14.58 8.29 11.62
CA GLY A 49 14.54 9.57 12.31
C GLY A 49 14.48 9.47 13.83
N ASN A 50 14.93 8.34 14.43
CA ASN A 50 14.89 8.08 15.88
C ASN A 50 13.47 8.21 16.47
N TYR A 51 12.46 7.67 15.76
CA TYR A 51 11.05 7.77 16.15
C TYR A 51 10.79 7.40 17.63
N TYR A 52 11.62 6.53 18.21
CA TYR A 52 11.54 6.08 19.60
C TYR A 52 11.88 7.16 20.64
N ASP A 53 12.46 8.27 20.22
CA ASP A 53 12.72 9.45 21.08
C ASP A 53 11.61 10.52 20.96
N ASP A 54 10.66 10.33 20.05
CA ASP A 54 9.53 11.25 19.87
C ASP A 54 8.48 11.02 20.95
N VAL A 55 8.16 12.05 21.71
CA VAL A 55 7.20 11.99 22.83
C VAL A 55 5.79 11.62 22.42
N ARG A 56 5.45 11.78 21.15
CA ARG A 56 4.16 11.40 20.57
C ARG A 56 4.07 9.90 20.29
N CYS A 57 5.20 9.20 20.18
CA CYS A 57 5.26 7.78 19.88
C CYS A 57 5.09 6.96 21.16
N LYS A 58 4.07 6.10 21.18
CA LYS A 58 3.79 5.17 22.27
C LYS A 58 3.90 3.74 21.75
N LEU A 59 5.01 3.09 22.07
CA LEU A 59 5.23 1.71 21.69
C LEU A 59 4.72 0.76 22.76
N GLU A 60 3.93 -0.22 22.34
CA GLU A 60 3.53 -1.37 23.15
C GLU A 60 4.08 -2.65 22.54
N VAL A 61 4.87 -3.39 23.31
CA VAL A 61 5.27 -4.75 22.96
C VAL A 61 4.07 -5.66 23.25
N ARG A 62 3.20 -5.78 22.26
CA ARG A 62 1.90 -6.43 22.40
C ARG A 62 1.40 -6.95 21.06
N ASP A 63 0.62 -8.02 21.09
CA ASP A 63 -0.14 -8.49 19.94
C ASP A 63 -1.17 -7.44 19.50
N ALA A 64 -1.16 -7.13 18.19
CA ALA A 64 -2.03 -6.11 17.61
C ALA A 64 -3.51 -6.47 17.74
N LEU A 65 -3.88 -7.75 17.61
CA LEU A 65 -5.26 -8.20 17.81
C LEU A 65 -5.74 -7.87 19.23
N SER A 66 -4.89 -8.17 20.23
CA SER A 66 -5.20 -7.84 21.64
C SER A 66 -5.28 -6.34 21.91
N LEU A 67 -4.57 -5.53 21.11
CA LEU A 67 -4.60 -4.08 21.25
C LEU A 67 -5.90 -3.49 20.68
N VAL A 68 -6.34 -3.96 19.51
CA VAL A 68 -7.49 -3.37 18.81
C VAL A 68 -8.83 -3.94 19.23
N SER A 69 -8.87 -5.17 19.76
CA SER A 69 -10.12 -5.82 20.16
C SER A 69 -10.92 -5.01 21.17
N GLY A 70 -12.18 -4.75 20.83
CA GLY A 70 -13.10 -3.97 21.64
C GLY A 70 -12.87 -2.46 21.62
N GLN A 71 -11.87 -1.96 20.90
CA GLN A 71 -11.67 -0.53 20.70
C GLN A 71 -12.71 0.02 19.71
N LYS A 72 -13.15 1.25 19.92
CA LYS A 72 -14.10 1.94 19.05
C LYS A 72 -13.68 3.38 18.82
N ASN A 73 -13.69 3.81 17.56
CA ASN A 73 -13.44 5.21 17.18
C ASN A 73 -12.15 5.77 17.79
N GLN A 74 -11.07 4.99 17.81
CA GLN A 74 -9.82 5.34 18.50
C GLN A 74 -8.80 5.99 17.57
N TRP A 75 -8.74 5.59 16.30
CA TRP A 75 -7.68 6.03 15.41
C TRP A 75 -8.20 6.59 14.08
N ASP A 76 -7.59 7.68 13.63
CA ASP A 76 -7.88 8.28 12.32
C ASP A 76 -7.15 7.58 11.20
N LEU A 77 -6.04 6.91 11.52
CA LEU A 77 -5.27 6.13 10.58
C LEU A 77 -4.74 4.87 11.27
N ILE A 78 -4.98 3.73 10.64
CA ILE A 78 -4.32 2.49 11.01
C ILE A 78 -3.42 2.07 9.84
N VAL A 79 -2.12 1.89 10.12
CA VAL A 79 -1.14 1.35 9.18
C VAL A 79 -0.86 -0.10 9.56
N LEU A 80 -1.34 -1.03 8.74
CA LEU A 80 -1.19 -2.46 8.95
C LEU A 80 -0.03 -2.99 8.10
N GLN A 81 1.12 -3.20 8.74
CA GLN A 81 2.34 -3.68 8.11
C GLN A 81 2.93 -4.86 8.90
N PRO A 82 2.18 -5.95 9.07
CA PRO A 82 2.67 -7.13 9.76
C PRO A 82 3.74 -7.86 8.92
N SER A 83 4.38 -8.84 9.51
CA SER A 83 5.18 -9.83 8.78
C SER A 83 4.30 -10.64 7.81
N ASN A 84 4.96 -11.50 7.03
CA ASN A 84 4.26 -12.32 6.04
C ASN A 84 3.29 -13.32 6.67
N PRO A 85 2.13 -13.58 6.05
CA PRO A 85 1.07 -14.40 6.62
C PRO A 85 1.40 -15.89 6.76
N TRP A 86 2.51 -16.36 6.21
CA TRP A 86 3.00 -17.74 6.47
C TRP A 86 3.77 -17.88 7.79
N VAL A 87 4.05 -16.78 8.48
CA VAL A 87 4.62 -16.81 9.83
C VAL A 87 3.49 -17.16 10.81
N SER A 88 3.73 -18.15 11.67
CA SER A 88 2.72 -18.61 12.63
C SER A 88 2.16 -17.46 13.47
N GLY A 89 0.85 -17.41 13.61
CA GLY A 89 0.10 -16.36 14.30
C GLY A 89 -0.13 -15.08 13.48
N VAL A 90 0.74 -14.77 12.50
CA VAL A 90 0.58 -13.55 11.68
C VAL A 90 -0.61 -13.65 10.74
N ALA A 91 -0.97 -14.85 10.28
CA ALA A 91 -2.14 -15.06 9.42
C ALA A 91 -3.45 -14.52 10.02
N ASN A 92 -3.56 -14.45 11.35
CA ASN A 92 -4.72 -13.90 12.04
C ASN A 92 -4.96 -12.42 11.71
N LEU A 93 -3.90 -11.68 11.38
CA LEU A 93 -3.97 -10.27 10.99
C LEU A 93 -4.49 -10.04 9.55
N PHE A 94 -4.77 -11.13 8.82
CA PHE A 94 -5.33 -11.11 7.47
C PHE A 94 -6.73 -11.72 7.39
N THR A 95 -7.37 -11.95 8.55
CA THR A 95 -8.70 -12.54 8.62
C THR A 95 -9.81 -11.50 8.52
N ARG A 96 -10.99 -11.93 8.09
CA ARG A 96 -12.18 -11.07 8.05
C ARG A 96 -12.58 -10.57 9.44
N ASP A 97 -12.28 -11.36 10.48
CA ASP A 97 -12.59 -10.99 11.87
C ASP A 97 -11.66 -9.89 12.34
N PHE A 98 -10.37 -9.97 12.03
CA PHE A 98 -9.43 -8.89 12.34
C PHE A 98 -9.77 -7.59 11.59
N PHE A 99 -10.16 -7.66 10.33
CA PHE A 99 -10.61 -6.48 9.59
C PHE A 99 -11.90 -5.88 10.17
N HIS A 100 -12.74 -6.69 10.82
CA HIS A 100 -13.88 -6.18 11.58
C HIS A 100 -13.42 -5.39 12.80
N GLU A 101 -12.49 -5.91 13.59
CA GLU A 101 -11.92 -5.19 14.75
C GLU A 101 -11.28 -3.88 14.32
N LEU A 102 -10.52 -3.88 13.23
CA LEU A 102 -9.92 -2.65 12.68
C LEU A 102 -10.98 -1.63 12.23
N GLN A 103 -12.07 -2.12 11.63
CA GLN A 103 -13.19 -1.29 11.22
C GLN A 103 -13.83 -0.56 12.38
N GLU A 104 -14.13 -1.28 13.49
CA GLU A 104 -14.71 -0.70 14.69
C GLU A 104 -13.76 0.27 15.41
N ALA A 105 -12.46 0.00 15.35
CA ALA A 105 -11.42 0.79 15.99
C ALA A 105 -11.13 2.12 15.27
N LEU A 106 -11.44 2.22 13.99
CA LEU A 106 -11.29 3.45 13.20
C LEU A 106 -12.40 4.45 13.50
N THR A 107 -12.06 5.74 13.46
CA THR A 107 -13.05 6.82 13.44
C THR A 107 -13.87 6.79 12.14
N ASP A 108 -15.00 7.47 12.11
CA ASP A 108 -15.92 7.50 10.95
C ASP A 108 -15.22 7.96 9.65
N ASP A 109 -14.29 8.92 9.78
CA ASP A 109 -13.47 9.42 8.66
C ASP A 109 -12.11 8.70 8.54
N GLY A 110 -11.89 7.68 9.35
CA GLY A 110 -10.63 6.96 9.47
C GLY A 110 -10.25 6.17 8.24
N LEU A 111 -8.94 5.95 8.09
CA LEU A 111 -8.33 5.21 6.99
C LEU A 111 -7.58 3.98 7.51
N LEU A 112 -7.79 2.85 6.86
CA LEU A 112 -6.93 1.68 6.97
C LEU A 112 -5.98 1.66 5.76
N VAL A 113 -4.68 1.63 6.01
CA VAL A 113 -3.66 1.38 5.00
C VAL A 113 -2.99 0.05 5.34
N GLY A 114 -3.04 -0.89 4.42
CA GLY A 114 -2.44 -2.19 4.66
C GLY A 114 -1.65 -2.70 3.47
N TRP A 115 -0.82 -3.69 3.74
CA TRP A 115 0.08 -4.32 2.80
C TRP A 115 -0.30 -5.79 2.61
N CYS A 116 -0.15 -6.28 1.38
CA CYS A 116 -0.11 -7.71 1.06
C CYS A 116 0.83 -7.95 -0.13
N HIS A 117 1.13 -9.22 -0.41
CA HIS A 117 2.16 -9.58 -1.38
C HIS A 117 1.63 -10.52 -2.45
N LEU A 118 2.31 -10.55 -3.61
CA LEU A 118 2.01 -11.40 -4.74
C LEU A 118 2.84 -12.70 -4.75
N TYR A 119 3.98 -12.70 -4.05
CA TYR A 119 4.90 -13.84 -3.98
C TYR A 119 4.52 -14.79 -2.85
N GLU A 120 4.85 -16.07 -3.00
CA GLU A 120 4.65 -17.12 -1.98
C GLU A 120 3.20 -17.18 -1.41
N THR A 121 2.22 -16.83 -2.22
CA THR A 121 0.79 -16.85 -1.90
C THR A 121 0.00 -17.53 -3.01
N THR A 122 -1.31 -17.64 -2.89
CA THR A 122 -2.20 -18.13 -3.94
C THR A 122 -3.16 -17.04 -4.38
N ASP A 123 -3.68 -17.14 -5.60
CA ASP A 123 -4.75 -16.27 -6.06
C ASP A 123 -5.96 -16.32 -5.12
N GLU A 124 -6.30 -17.50 -4.65
CA GLU A 124 -7.41 -17.71 -3.72
C GLU A 124 -7.18 -17.00 -2.38
N SER A 125 -5.97 -17.12 -1.80
CA SER A 125 -5.62 -16.47 -0.54
C SER A 125 -5.55 -14.95 -0.68
N LEU A 126 -4.91 -14.47 -1.74
CA LEU A 126 -4.82 -13.03 -2.02
C LEU A 126 -6.20 -12.41 -2.20
N LEU A 127 -7.06 -13.04 -3.01
CA LEU A 127 -8.43 -12.58 -3.20
C LEU A 127 -9.26 -12.68 -1.93
N GLY A 128 -9.00 -13.70 -1.11
CA GLY A 128 -9.61 -13.84 0.22
C GLY A 128 -9.30 -12.66 1.12
N ILE A 129 -8.03 -12.23 1.17
CA ILE A 129 -7.60 -11.04 1.93
C ILE A 129 -8.29 -9.79 1.39
N LEU A 130 -8.16 -9.50 0.09
CA LEU A 130 -8.71 -8.29 -0.53
C LEU A 130 -10.24 -8.19 -0.38
N ASN A 131 -10.95 -9.30 -0.57
CA ASN A 131 -12.40 -9.33 -0.38
C ASN A 131 -12.82 -9.25 1.09
N SER A 132 -11.98 -9.70 2.03
CA SER A 132 -12.22 -9.50 3.47
C SER A 132 -12.17 -8.02 3.86
N VAL A 133 -11.19 -7.28 3.31
CA VAL A 133 -11.15 -5.83 3.46
C VAL A 133 -12.38 -5.16 2.82
N LYS A 134 -12.67 -5.51 1.56
CA LYS A 134 -13.79 -4.91 0.81
C LYS A 134 -15.17 -5.16 1.44
N GLU A 135 -15.32 -6.27 2.15
CA GLU A 135 -16.57 -6.60 2.85
C GLU A 135 -16.84 -5.63 4.01
N ARG A 136 -15.79 -5.12 4.63
CA ARG A 136 -15.86 -4.26 5.82
C ARG A 136 -15.87 -2.78 5.48
N PHE A 137 -15.24 -2.38 4.39
CA PHE A 137 -15.06 -0.97 4.05
C PHE A 137 -15.79 -0.61 2.77
N THR A 138 -16.55 0.50 2.82
CA THR A 138 -17.32 1.01 1.68
C THR A 138 -16.42 1.38 0.52
N ALA A 139 -15.34 2.09 0.78
CA ALA A 139 -14.33 2.46 -0.20
C ALA A 139 -13.06 1.66 0.04
N THR A 140 -12.61 0.92 -0.97
CA THR A 140 -11.34 0.18 -0.92
C THR A 140 -10.63 0.34 -2.25
N TRP A 141 -9.37 0.73 -2.17
CA TRP A 141 -8.44 0.92 -3.28
C TRP A 141 -7.30 -0.06 -3.14
N VAL A 142 -6.79 -0.59 -4.25
CA VAL A 142 -5.61 -1.46 -4.27
C VAL A 142 -4.65 -0.95 -5.32
N PHE A 143 -3.39 -0.79 -4.92
CA PHE A 143 -2.31 -0.30 -5.74
C PHE A 143 -1.17 -1.32 -5.76
N ARG A 144 -0.52 -1.44 -6.89
CA ARG A 144 0.72 -2.21 -6.99
C ARG A 144 1.90 -1.29 -6.69
N VAL A 145 2.85 -1.79 -5.90
CA VAL A 145 4.13 -1.10 -5.70
C VAL A 145 5.03 -1.40 -6.90
N PRO A 146 5.47 -0.38 -7.65
CA PRO A 146 6.31 -0.58 -8.82
C PRO A 146 7.62 -1.28 -8.50
N GLY A 147 8.02 -2.22 -9.34
CA GLY A 147 9.28 -2.95 -9.20
C GLY A 147 9.33 -3.97 -8.06
N SER A 148 8.21 -4.17 -7.34
CA SER A 148 8.10 -5.19 -6.28
C SER A 148 6.90 -6.11 -6.49
N GLY A 149 6.86 -7.18 -5.72
CA GLY A 149 5.70 -8.08 -5.61
C GLY A 149 4.70 -7.63 -4.55
N ASP A 150 4.63 -6.34 -4.22
CA ASP A 150 3.83 -5.82 -3.12
C ASP A 150 2.59 -5.09 -3.62
N LEU A 151 1.52 -5.22 -2.86
CA LEU A 151 0.29 -4.46 -2.99
C LEU A 151 0.06 -3.63 -1.72
N ILE A 152 -0.43 -2.41 -1.93
CA ILE A 152 -0.96 -1.58 -0.84
C ILE A 152 -2.46 -1.42 -1.06
N TYR A 153 -3.24 -1.68 -0.04
CA TYR A 153 -4.66 -1.33 -0.04
C TYR A 153 -4.93 -0.17 0.91
N ILE A 154 -5.88 0.69 0.51
CA ILE A 154 -6.38 1.81 1.31
C ILE A 154 -7.89 1.62 1.42
N ALA A 155 -8.40 1.60 2.64
CA ALA A 155 -9.81 1.37 2.90
C ALA A 155 -10.40 2.40 3.86
N SER A 156 -11.68 2.74 3.66
CA SER A 156 -12.42 3.74 4.44
C SER A 156 -13.89 3.36 4.57
N HIS A 157 -14.53 3.84 5.63
CA HIS A 157 -15.98 3.77 5.79
C HIS A 157 -16.74 4.58 4.75
N GLN A 158 -16.16 5.70 4.32
CA GLN A 158 -16.80 6.66 3.44
C GLN A 158 -16.15 6.70 2.06
N THR A 159 -16.98 6.89 1.04
CA THR A 159 -16.50 7.17 -0.31
C THR A 159 -16.12 8.64 -0.43
N THR A 160 -14.88 8.89 -0.81
CA THR A 160 -14.42 10.25 -1.09
C THR A 160 -14.68 10.59 -2.55
N SER A 161 -15.25 11.75 -2.81
CA SER A 161 -15.50 12.22 -4.17
C SER A 161 -14.19 12.47 -4.93
N LEU A 162 -14.17 12.23 -6.23
CA LEU A 162 -13.00 12.48 -7.08
C LEU A 162 -12.47 13.92 -7.02
N PRO A 163 -13.33 14.97 -7.00
CA PRO A 163 -12.87 16.34 -6.81
C PRO A 163 -12.13 16.52 -5.47
N THR A 164 -12.63 15.92 -4.38
CA THR A 164 -12.00 15.95 -3.07
C THR A 164 -10.65 15.24 -3.08
N ILE A 165 -10.56 14.08 -3.73
CA ILE A 165 -9.29 13.35 -3.89
C ILE A 165 -8.29 14.22 -4.64
N LYS A 166 -8.71 14.89 -5.74
CA LYS A 166 -7.85 15.79 -6.52
C LYS A 166 -7.36 16.98 -5.68
N GLN A 167 -8.21 17.56 -4.86
CA GLN A 167 -7.83 18.65 -3.95
C GLN A 167 -6.83 18.18 -2.89
N ASN A 168 -7.07 17.01 -2.28
CA ASN A 168 -6.18 16.43 -1.28
C ASN A 168 -4.83 16.06 -1.88
N TYR A 169 -4.81 15.51 -3.10
CA TYR A 169 -3.58 15.23 -3.82
C TYR A 169 -2.74 16.51 -4.02
N ARG A 170 -3.33 17.62 -4.47
CA ARG A 170 -2.63 18.89 -4.63
C ARG A 170 -2.02 19.40 -3.33
N ARG A 171 -2.79 19.37 -2.24
CA ARG A 171 -2.30 19.74 -0.90
C ARG A 171 -1.16 18.83 -0.42
N LEU A 172 -1.26 17.53 -0.69
CA LEU A 172 -0.22 16.57 -0.34
C LEU A 172 1.07 16.85 -1.12
N VAL A 173 0.95 17.15 -2.40
CA VAL A 173 2.09 17.51 -3.25
C VAL A 173 2.81 18.75 -2.73
N GLU A 174 2.07 19.82 -2.46
CA GLU A 174 2.64 21.05 -1.88
C GLU A 174 3.38 20.77 -0.58
N ARG A 175 2.83 19.89 0.28
CA ARG A 175 3.46 19.50 1.52
C ARG A 175 4.71 18.63 1.32
N ILE A 176 4.67 17.69 0.39
CA ILE A 176 5.79 16.79 0.07
C ILE A 176 6.98 17.55 -0.50
N ASP A 177 6.74 18.54 -1.35
CA ASP A 177 7.81 19.36 -1.97
C ASP A 177 8.63 20.15 -0.91
N HIS A 178 8.06 20.35 0.28
CA HIS A 178 8.73 20.95 1.44
C HIS A 178 9.30 19.92 2.44
N MET A 179 9.08 18.62 2.22
CA MET A 179 9.56 17.55 3.10
C MET A 179 10.90 17.00 2.59
N GLU A 180 11.98 17.26 3.31
CA GLU A 180 13.23 16.53 3.13
C GLU A 180 13.16 15.16 3.79
N ILE A 181 13.17 14.07 2.99
CA ILE A 181 13.28 12.71 3.48
C ILE A 181 14.67 12.18 3.13
N LYS A 182 15.58 12.21 4.11
CA LYS A 182 16.92 11.64 3.97
C LYS A 182 16.84 10.14 3.67
N GLY A 183 17.50 9.70 2.60
CA GLY A 183 17.68 8.28 2.27
C GLY A 183 16.52 7.59 1.59
N LEU A 184 15.45 8.29 1.22
CA LEU A 184 14.34 7.76 0.43
C LEU A 184 14.33 8.35 -0.98
N PHE A 185 13.70 7.59 -1.91
CA PHE A 185 13.39 8.09 -3.24
C PHE A 185 12.66 9.44 -3.14
N PRO A 186 12.80 10.34 -4.16
CA PRO A 186 12.01 11.54 -4.23
C PRO A 186 10.52 11.20 -4.06
N LEU A 187 9.89 11.75 -3.02
CA LEU A 187 8.50 11.38 -2.65
C LEU A 187 7.50 11.66 -3.75
N ARG A 188 7.69 12.74 -4.50
CA ARG A 188 6.77 13.13 -5.56
C ARG A 188 6.70 12.09 -6.69
N PRO A 189 7.83 11.66 -7.31
CA PRO A 189 7.79 10.58 -8.29
C PRO A 189 7.24 9.28 -7.74
N ALA A 190 7.55 8.93 -6.48
CA ALA A 190 7.01 7.73 -5.85
C ALA A 190 5.49 7.78 -5.70
N LEU A 191 4.93 8.93 -5.27
CA LEU A 191 3.48 9.12 -5.16
C LEU A 191 2.79 9.05 -6.53
N ASP A 192 3.34 9.74 -7.53
CA ASP A 192 2.79 9.74 -8.89
C ASP A 192 2.79 8.32 -9.47
N CYS A 193 3.88 7.59 -9.29
CA CYS A 193 4.03 6.21 -9.69
C CYS A 193 3.02 5.29 -8.98
N PHE A 194 2.83 5.48 -7.69
CA PHE A 194 1.84 4.74 -6.89
C PHE A 194 0.42 4.95 -7.42
N ILE A 195 0.02 6.20 -7.69
CA ILE A 195 -1.31 6.54 -8.18
C ILE A 195 -1.59 5.91 -9.55
N ILE A 196 -0.61 5.91 -10.45
CA ILE A 196 -0.75 5.32 -11.79
C ILE A 196 -0.96 3.80 -11.71
N ASN A 197 -0.47 3.16 -10.66
CA ASN A 197 -0.56 1.71 -10.46
C ASN A 197 -1.82 1.24 -9.69
N GLU A 198 -2.90 2.01 -9.73
CA GLU A 198 -4.21 1.57 -9.24
C GLU A 198 -4.70 0.31 -9.98
N LEU A 199 -4.98 -0.76 -9.24
CA LEU A 199 -5.51 -2.03 -9.77
C LEU A 199 -7.01 -2.17 -9.54
N LEU A 200 -7.46 -1.82 -8.34
CA LEU A 200 -8.85 -1.91 -7.89
C LEU A 200 -9.26 -0.61 -7.22
N SER A 201 -10.52 -0.24 -7.40
CA SER A 201 -11.13 0.94 -6.76
C SER A 201 -12.57 0.65 -6.37
N PRO A 202 -13.21 1.49 -5.55
CA PRO A 202 -14.59 1.27 -5.10
C PRO A 202 -15.57 1.00 -6.24
N ASN A 203 -15.37 1.67 -7.37
CA ASN A 203 -16.22 1.55 -8.56
C ASN A 203 -15.70 0.53 -9.59
N TYR A 204 -14.59 -0.13 -9.30
CA TYR A 204 -13.96 -1.10 -10.19
C TYR A 204 -13.37 -2.27 -9.39
N TRP A 205 -14.27 -3.13 -8.92
CA TRP A 205 -13.93 -4.30 -8.11
C TRP A 205 -14.30 -5.58 -8.86
N TRP A 206 -13.46 -5.97 -9.82
CA TRP A 206 -13.70 -7.13 -10.70
C TRP A 206 -13.47 -8.49 -10.04
N VAL A 207 -12.81 -8.50 -8.87
CA VAL A 207 -12.50 -9.74 -8.10
C VAL A 207 -13.57 -10.10 -7.07
N LYS A 208 -14.73 -9.45 -7.10
CA LYS A 208 -15.81 -9.67 -6.15
C LYS A 208 -16.29 -11.13 -6.18
N GLY A 209 -16.36 -11.75 -5.00
CA GLY A 209 -16.88 -13.11 -4.82
C GLY A 209 -15.84 -14.22 -5.05
N PHE A 210 -14.62 -13.88 -5.46
CA PHE A 210 -13.52 -14.85 -5.57
C PHE A 210 -12.68 -14.89 -4.31
N GLY A 211 -11.99 -16.03 -4.09
CA GLY A 211 -11.08 -16.22 -2.97
C GLY A 211 -11.76 -16.73 -1.69
N ARG A 212 -11.01 -17.50 -0.91
CA ARG A 212 -11.45 -18.01 0.38
C ARG A 212 -11.01 -17.06 1.48
N LYS A 213 -11.98 -16.54 2.24
CA LYS A 213 -11.70 -15.66 3.38
C LYS A 213 -11.39 -16.51 4.60
N ALA A 214 -10.27 -16.20 5.26
CA ALA A 214 -9.94 -16.80 6.53
C ALA A 214 -10.72 -16.13 7.68
N SER A 215 -10.91 -16.84 8.77
CA SER A 215 -11.51 -16.34 10.01
C SER A 215 -10.81 -16.98 11.21
N TYR A 216 -11.09 -16.50 12.42
CA TYR A 216 -10.52 -17.10 13.64
C TYR A 216 -10.94 -18.56 13.84
N VAL A 217 -12.13 -18.95 13.35
CA VAL A 217 -12.62 -20.34 13.41
C VAL A 217 -12.25 -21.18 12.19
N ASP A 218 -11.83 -20.56 11.10
CA ASP A 218 -11.31 -21.19 9.88
C ASP A 218 -9.99 -20.52 9.47
N PRO A 219 -8.87 -20.81 10.13
CA PRO A 219 -7.59 -20.19 9.90
C PRO A 219 -6.91 -20.75 8.64
N TYR A 220 -7.59 -20.68 7.50
CA TYR A 220 -7.17 -21.24 6.22
C TYR A 220 -5.74 -20.83 5.82
N PHE A 221 -5.34 -19.60 6.12
CA PHE A 221 -4.02 -19.09 5.76
C PHE A 221 -2.89 -19.75 6.57
N GLU A 222 -3.13 -20.07 7.85
CA GLU A 222 -2.15 -20.77 8.71
C GLU A 222 -1.69 -22.09 8.12
N TRP A 223 -2.56 -22.78 7.37
CA TRP A 223 -2.25 -24.10 6.82
C TRP A 223 -1.76 -24.04 5.39
N THR A 224 -2.25 -23.11 4.62
CA THR A 224 -2.05 -23.07 3.17
C THR A 224 -0.79 -22.30 2.78
N LEU A 225 -0.55 -21.15 3.42
CA LEU A 225 0.54 -20.25 3.01
C LEU A 225 1.93 -20.80 3.32
N PRO A 226 2.22 -21.42 4.49
CA PRO A 226 3.52 -22.06 4.73
C PRO A 226 3.86 -23.12 3.69
N TYR A 227 2.88 -23.92 3.29
CA TYR A 227 3.06 -24.92 2.23
C TYR A 227 3.37 -24.30 0.87
N ARG A 228 2.70 -23.20 0.51
CA ARG A 228 2.92 -22.48 -0.75
C ARG A 228 4.28 -21.80 -0.78
N ARG A 229 4.71 -21.22 0.32
CA ARG A 229 6.07 -20.70 0.48
C ARG A 229 7.12 -21.80 0.23
N TRP A 230 6.94 -22.95 0.84
CA TRP A 230 7.84 -24.10 0.62
C TRP A 230 7.94 -24.50 -0.85
N LEU A 231 6.86 -24.40 -1.60
CA LEU A 231 6.84 -24.65 -3.04
C LEU A 231 7.36 -23.49 -3.89
N HIS A 232 7.76 -22.38 -3.29
CA HIS A 232 8.20 -21.15 -3.98
C HIS A 232 7.22 -20.68 -5.07
N ARG A 233 5.92 -20.77 -4.81
CA ARG A 233 4.87 -20.37 -5.74
C ARG A 233 4.27 -19.03 -5.34
N GLY A 234 4.03 -18.15 -6.32
CA GLY A 234 3.37 -16.86 -6.14
C GLY A 234 1.99 -16.81 -6.76
N SER A 235 1.26 -15.76 -6.45
CA SER A 235 0.02 -15.42 -7.14
C SER A 235 0.31 -14.91 -8.55
N HIS A 236 -0.45 -15.40 -9.51
CA HIS A 236 -0.40 -14.94 -10.90
C HIS A 236 -1.50 -13.92 -11.21
N LEU A 237 -2.37 -13.61 -10.24
CA LEU A 237 -3.56 -12.82 -10.44
C LEU A 237 -3.28 -11.45 -11.06
N PHE A 238 -2.20 -10.81 -10.62
CA PHE A 238 -1.77 -9.50 -11.10
C PHE A 238 -0.44 -9.56 -11.88
N SER A 239 -0.06 -10.76 -12.37
CA SER A 239 1.08 -10.88 -13.27
C SER A 239 0.67 -10.56 -14.70
N THR A 240 1.59 -9.95 -15.44
CA THR A 240 1.38 -9.60 -16.85
C THR A 240 1.26 -10.82 -17.75
N ASP A 241 1.81 -11.96 -17.33
CA ASP A 241 1.93 -13.16 -18.17
C ASP A 241 0.64 -13.98 -18.25
N PHE A 242 -0.18 -13.96 -17.18
CA PHE A 242 -1.34 -14.85 -17.09
C PHE A 242 -2.68 -14.18 -17.44
N PHE A 243 -2.84 -12.87 -17.13
CA PHE A 243 -4.08 -12.13 -17.39
C PHE A 243 -3.81 -10.72 -17.93
N PRO A 244 -3.27 -10.60 -19.15
CA PRO A 244 -2.82 -9.31 -19.66
C PRO A 244 -3.88 -8.20 -19.69
N ALA A 245 -5.15 -8.59 -19.79
CA ALA A 245 -6.25 -7.60 -19.86
C ALA A 245 -6.79 -7.15 -18.50
N ARG A 246 -6.63 -7.97 -17.44
CA ARG A 246 -7.24 -7.71 -16.11
C ARG A 246 -6.25 -7.26 -15.04
N CYS A 247 -4.96 -7.49 -15.28
CA CYS A 247 -3.90 -7.23 -14.31
C CYS A 247 -3.19 -5.90 -14.51
N LYS A 248 -3.64 -5.13 -15.49
CA LYS A 248 -3.06 -3.83 -15.80
C LYS A 248 -3.64 -2.77 -14.88
N PRO A 249 -2.87 -1.73 -14.54
CA PRO A 249 -3.39 -0.57 -13.84
C PRO A 249 -4.66 -0.06 -14.50
N SER A 250 -5.65 0.29 -13.70
CA SER A 250 -6.94 0.72 -14.24
C SER A 250 -6.84 2.07 -14.95
N GLY A 251 -5.87 2.90 -14.56
CA GLY A 251 -5.66 4.26 -15.02
C GLY A 251 -6.81 5.21 -14.69
N ARG A 252 -7.85 4.72 -14.01
CA ARG A 252 -9.08 5.49 -13.73
C ARG A 252 -8.79 6.64 -12.78
N LEU A 253 -8.09 6.38 -11.69
CA LEU A 253 -7.70 7.42 -10.74
C LEU A 253 -6.78 8.44 -11.42
N ALA A 254 -5.77 7.96 -12.14
CA ALA A 254 -4.83 8.83 -12.85
C ALA A 254 -5.54 9.73 -13.88
N SER A 255 -6.49 9.21 -14.66
CA SER A 255 -7.23 9.99 -15.64
C SER A 255 -8.15 11.05 -15.03
N HIS A 256 -8.53 10.90 -13.76
CA HIS A 256 -9.29 11.92 -13.03
C HIS A 256 -8.42 12.97 -12.35
N LEU A 257 -7.23 12.57 -11.91
CA LEU A 257 -6.31 13.46 -11.19
C LEU A 257 -5.49 14.33 -12.13
N PHE A 258 -5.06 13.78 -13.27
CA PHE A 258 -4.11 14.39 -14.17
C PHE A 258 -4.73 14.66 -15.55
N ASN A 259 -4.35 15.80 -16.15
CA ASN A 259 -4.57 16.03 -17.56
C ASN A 259 -3.49 15.32 -18.41
N GLU A 260 -3.53 15.48 -19.73
CA GLU A 260 -2.64 14.80 -20.67
C GLU A 260 -1.16 15.22 -20.52
N GLU A 261 -0.93 16.49 -20.31
CA GLU A 261 0.40 17.08 -20.12
C GLU A 261 1.00 16.64 -18.77
N GLU A 262 0.20 16.68 -17.71
CA GLU A 262 0.59 16.19 -16.39
C GLU A 262 0.94 14.70 -16.42
N LEU A 263 0.12 13.86 -17.07
CA LEU A 263 0.39 12.43 -17.22
C LEU A 263 1.68 12.15 -18.00
N THR A 264 1.90 12.88 -19.09
CA THR A 264 3.14 12.80 -19.88
C THR A 264 4.35 13.11 -19.00
N SER A 265 4.32 14.24 -18.29
CA SER A 265 5.39 14.65 -17.40
C SER A 265 5.65 13.65 -16.25
N ILE A 266 4.60 13.00 -15.73
CA ILE A 266 4.75 11.96 -14.71
C ILE A 266 5.44 10.73 -15.29
N LEU A 267 5.04 10.27 -16.48
CA LEU A 267 5.65 9.13 -17.14
C LEU A 267 7.12 9.38 -17.49
N GLU A 268 7.46 10.58 -17.96
CA GLU A 268 8.84 11.01 -18.19
C GLU A 268 9.69 10.90 -16.92
N ARG A 269 9.19 11.45 -15.81
CA ARG A 269 9.89 11.35 -14.52
C ARG A 269 10.03 9.91 -14.03
N MET A 270 9.04 9.05 -14.28
CA MET A 270 9.12 7.63 -13.94
C MET A 270 10.20 6.91 -14.72
N VAL A 271 10.32 7.19 -16.02
CA VAL A 271 11.40 6.64 -16.87
C VAL A 271 12.76 7.08 -16.37
N LEU A 272 12.92 8.38 -16.07
CA LEU A 272 14.18 8.93 -15.56
C LEU A 272 14.57 8.39 -14.18
N ALA A 273 13.59 8.16 -13.30
CA ALA A 273 13.83 7.64 -11.94
C ALA A 273 14.12 6.13 -11.89
N ALA A 274 13.64 5.37 -12.89
CA ALA A 274 13.79 3.92 -12.95
C ALA A 274 13.90 3.44 -14.40
N PRO A 275 15.06 3.63 -15.06
CA PRO A 275 15.25 3.31 -16.48
C PRO A 275 15.02 1.84 -16.82
N THR A 276 15.20 0.95 -15.84
CA THR A 276 14.97 -0.50 -16.00
C THR A 276 13.51 -0.90 -15.80
N MET A 277 12.64 0.04 -15.44
CA MET A 277 11.23 -0.23 -15.18
C MET A 277 10.50 -0.48 -16.50
N ASP A 278 9.91 -1.65 -16.63
CA ASP A 278 9.06 -1.94 -17.77
C ASP A 278 7.74 -1.18 -17.63
N LEU A 279 7.57 -0.15 -18.46
CA LEU A 279 6.37 0.68 -18.49
C LEU A 279 5.25 0.10 -19.36
N GLU A 280 5.53 -0.93 -20.16
CA GLU A 280 4.49 -1.55 -21.00
C GLU A 280 3.31 -2.07 -20.19
N PRO A 281 3.48 -2.67 -19.01
CA PRO A 281 2.37 -3.09 -18.17
C PRO A 281 1.48 -1.93 -17.69
N TYR A 282 2.02 -0.72 -17.64
CA TYR A 282 1.35 0.47 -17.12
C TYR A 282 0.73 1.33 -18.22
N ALA A 283 1.27 1.23 -19.43
CA ALA A 283 0.81 1.96 -20.60
C ALA A 283 -0.62 1.62 -21.06
N PRO A 284 -1.12 0.38 -21.00
CA PRO A 284 -2.41 0.06 -21.65
C PRO A 284 -3.64 0.73 -21.07
N SER A 285 -3.63 1.08 -19.81
CA SER A 285 -4.74 1.83 -19.20
C SER A 285 -4.71 3.33 -19.53
N LEU A 286 -3.52 3.82 -19.85
CA LEU A 286 -3.29 5.16 -20.37
C LEU A 286 -3.42 5.21 -21.90
N LEU A 287 -3.49 4.05 -22.55
CA LEU A 287 -3.50 3.83 -24.02
C LEU A 287 -4.75 4.30 -24.77
N HIS A 288 -5.77 4.74 -24.09
CA HIS A 288 -6.79 5.55 -24.79
C HIS A 288 -6.20 6.87 -25.32
N ARG A 289 -4.96 7.18 -24.96
CA ARG A 289 -4.19 8.33 -25.40
C ARG A 289 -2.97 7.87 -26.21
N LYS A 290 -3.21 7.56 -27.47
CA LYS A 290 -2.23 7.07 -28.45
C LYS A 290 -0.93 7.92 -28.57
N SER A 291 -0.94 9.15 -28.07
CA SER A 291 0.19 10.08 -28.09
C SER A 291 1.29 9.79 -27.07
N LEU A 292 0.97 9.13 -25.94
CA LEU A 292 1.95 8.92 -24.85
C LEU A 292 2.93 7.76 -25.10
N ILE A 293 2.52 6.71 -25.81
CA ILE A 293 3.36 5.53 -26.02
C ILE A 293 4.60 5.78 -26.90
N PRO A 294 4.48 6.50 -28.05
CA PRO A 294 5.64 6.82 -28.85
C PRO A 294 6.68 7.61 -28.05
N HIS A 295 6.22 8.55 -27.22
CA HIS A 295 7.09 9.40 -26.40
C HIS A 295 7.82 8.60 -25.31
N CYS A 296 7.14 7.70 -24.59
CA CYS A 296 7.77 6.80 -23.61
C CYS A 296 8.78 5.85 -24.26
N LYS A 297 8.48 5.33 -25.46
CA LYS A 297 9.40 4.47 -26.21
C LYS A 297 10.64 5.24 -26.67
N GLU A 298 10.48 6.47 -27.09
CA GLU A 298 11.57 7.34 -27.52
C GLU A 298 12.50 7.69 -26.35
N LEU A 299 11.97 8.06 -25.18
CA LEU A 299 12.74 8.32 -23.96
C LEU A 299 13.54 7.07 -23.54
N LYS A 300 12.91 5.90 -23.53
CA LYS A 300 13.58 4.65 -23.19
C LYS A 300 14.71 4.31 -24.18
N ARG A 301 14.52 4.61 -25.47
CA ARG A 301 15.58 4.45 -26.50
C ARG A 301 16.76 5.40 -26.25
N MET A 302 16.50 6.67 -26.00
CA MET A 302 17.55 7.68 -25.76
C MET A 302 18.39 7.35 -24.52
N GLU A 303 17.78 6.87 -23.44
CA GLU A 303 18.51 6.44 -22.25
C GLU A 303 19.35 5.18 -22.48
N THR A 304 18.80 4.22 -23.21
CA THR A 304 19.57 3.02 -23.58
C THR A 304 20.79 3.39 -24.43
N GLU A 305 20.65 4.29 -25.38
CA GLU A 305 21.75 4.80 -26.19
C GLU A 305 22.78 5.57 -25.37
N ALA A 306 22.36 6.34 -24.35
CA ALA A 306 23.26 7.08 -23.45
C ALA A 306 24.03 6.18 -22.46
N LEU A 307 23.53 4.98 -22.16
CA LEU A 307 24.21 4.00 -21.32
C LEU A 307 25.30 3.21 -22.05
N PHE A 308 25.31 3.25 -23.39
CA PHE A 308 26.29 2.57 -24.26
C PHE A 308 27.29 3.55 -24.88
N GLN A 309 27.23 4.82 -24.59
CA GLN A 309 28.26 5.83 -24.88
C GLN A 309 29.07 6.16 -23.61
#